data_9170175109ffbfdaf449c87fee725cfe
#
_entry.id   9170175109ffbfdaf449c87fee725cfe
#
_cell.length_a   1.000
_cell.length_b   1.000
_cell.length_c   1.000
_cell.angle_alpha   90.00
_cell.angle_beta   90.00
_cell.angle_gamma   90.00
#
_symmetry.space_group_name_H-M   'P 1'
#
loop_
_entity.id
_entity.type
_entity.pdbx_description
1 polymer ?
#
loop_
_entity_poly.entity_id
_entity_poly.type
_entity_poly.pdbx_seq_one_letter_code
_entity_poly.pdbx_strand_id
1 'polypeptide(L)'
;MAIEANQIVSIEYEVRDGATVVDSNVGGHPLVFMFGKGQIIPGLENGIAHMSIGEKGDVLVKAADAYGDYNEDAQQELPREQFAGIDLNVGMTLYGQGEDGGTVQVTVKDIKDDNVIIDFNHPLAGKDLMFTVTINNVRDASVEEAMSGIPAENKMEESGCCGSGGNHGCGCH
;
A
#
# COMPACT_ATOMS: atom_id res chain seq x y z
N MET A 1 -24.10 9.44 6.07
CA MET A 1 -24.61 8.11 5.69
C MET A 1 -23.45 7.13 5.81
N ALA A 2 -23.66 6.00 6.40
CA ALA A 2 -22.63 4.97 6.52
C ALA A 2 -22.34 4.35 5.14
N ILE A 3 -21.07 4.02 4.88
CA ILE A 3 -20.66 3.32 3.66
C ILE A 3 -21.02 1.83 3.82
N GLU A 4 -21.59 1.25 2.81
CA GLU A 4 -22.03 -0.15 2.82
C GLU A 4 -21.02 -1.07 2.09
N ALA A 5 -21.03 -2.34 2.45
CA ALA A 5 -20.21 -3.33 1.78
C ALA A 5 -20.57 -3.42 0.28
N ASN A 6 -19.55 -3.65 -0.55
CA ASN A 6 -19.61 -3.66 -2.01
C ASN A 6 -19.88 -2.29 -2.67
N GLN A 7 -19.62 -1.21 -1.96
CA GLN A 7 -19.55 0.11 -2.58
C GLN A 7 -18.12 0.47 -2.98
N ILE A 8 -17.99 1.20 -4.06
CA ILE A 8 -16.70 1.74 -4.50
C ILE A 8 -16.50 3.09 -3.83
N VAL A 9 -15.43 3.20 -3.09
CA VAL A 9 -15.06 4.41 -2.36
C VAL A 9 -13.80 5.00 -2.95
N SER A 10 -13.85 6.29 -3.20
CA SER A 10 -12.70 7.08 -3.64
C SER A 10 -12.28 8.01 -2.51
N ILE A 11 -11.06 7.84 -2.03
CA ILE A 11 -10.52 8.61 -0.92
C ILE A 11 -9.20 9.29 -1.27
N GLU A 12 -8.99 10.43 -0.66
CA GLU A 12 -7.66 10.99 -0.48
C GLU A 12 -7.20 10.73 0.94
N TYR A 13 -5.96 10.34 1.10
CA TYR A 13 -5.39 10.06 2.41
C TYR A 13 -4.03 10.71 2.60
N GLU A 14 -3.72 10.99 3.82
CA GLU A 14 -2.39 11.41 4.27
C GLU A 14 -2.02 10.59 5.50
N VAL A 15 -0.91 9.90 5.43
CA VAL A 15 -0.40 9.06 6.54
C VAL A 15 0.68 9.82 7.27
N ARG A 16 0.53 9.96 8.56
CA ARG A 16 1.51 10.62 9.42
C ARG A 16 2.01 9.68 10.51
N ASP A 17 3.31 9.71 10.73
CA ASP A 17 3.97 9.15 11.90
C ASP A 17 4.30 10.30 12.84
N GLY A 18 3.39 10.55 13.80
CA GLY A 18 3.50 11.72 14.67
C GLY A 18 3.43 13.04 13.91
N ALA A 19 4.55 13.71 13.78
CA ALA A 19 4.66 15.01 13.08
C ALA A 19 5.10 14.90 11.62
N THR A 20 5.52 13.70 11.18
CA THR A 20 6.08 13.49 9.85
C THR A 20 5.07 12.83 8.92
N VAL A 21 4.88 13.40 7.73
CA VAL A 21 4.09 12.77 6.67
C VAL A 21 4.92 11.63 6.06
N VAL A 22 4.38 10.43 6.12
CA VAL A 22 5.04 9.21 5.60
C VAL A 22 4.62 8.94 4.17
N ASP A 23 3.32 9.08 3.91
CA ASP A 23 2.72 8.86 2.61
C ASP A 23 1.50 9.76 2.44
N SER A 24 1.18 10.12 1.21
CA SER A 24 0.03 10.96 0.89
C SER A 24 -0.33 10.85 -0.58
N ASN A 25 -1.62 10.80 -0.88
CA ASN A 25 -2.13 10.95 -2.24
C ASN A 25 -2.93 12.24 -2.45
N VAL A 26 -2.89 13.15 -1.48
CA VAL A 26 -3.59 14.43 -1.54
C VAL A 26 -3.09 15.28 -2.72
N GLY A 27 -4.00 15.70 -3.56
CA GLY A 27 -3.67 16.44 -4.79
C GLY A 27 -3.18 15.57 -5.94
N GLY A 28 -3.13 14.27 -5.77
CA GLY A 28 -2.81 13.29 -6.80
C GLY A 28 -4.04 12.47 -7.23
N HIS A 29 -3.79 11.22 -7.57
CA HIS A 29 -4.88 10.30 -7.89
C HIS A 29 -5.53 9.76 -6.61
N PRO A 30 -6.85 9.91 -6.45
CA PRO A 30 -7.54 9.35 -5.30
C PRO A 30 -7.41 7.82 -5.29
N LEU A 31 -7.31 7.26 -4.10
CA LEU A 31 -7.32 5.81 -3.93
C LEU A 31 -8.75 5.31 -4.09
N VAL A 32 -8.98 4.50 -5.09
CA VAL A 32 -10.29 3.87 -5.37
C VAL A 32 -10.24 2.40 -4.98
N PHE A 33 -11.14 2.00 -4.12
CA PHE A 33 -11.21 0.62 -3.64
C PHE A 33 -12.66 0.20 -3.37
N MET A 34 -12.88 -1.10 -3.27
CA MET A 34 -14.17 -1.66 -2.90
C MET A 34 -14.25 -1.88 -1.38
N PHE A 35 -15.23 -1.24 -0.76
CA PHE A 35 -15.46 -1.37 0.67
C PHE A 35 -15.97 -2.78 1.03
N GLY A 36 -15.48 -3.33 2.14
CA GLY A 36 -15.88 -4.65 2.62
C GLY A 36 -15.09 -5.82 2.04
N LYS A 37 -14.08 -5.57 1.21
CA LYS A 37 -13.21 -6.61 0.63
C LYS A 37 -11.83 -6.70 1.29
N GLY A 38 -11.56 -5.88 2.28
CA GLY A 38 -10.26 -5.86 2.95
C GLY A 38 -9.11 -5.39 2.04
N GLN A 39 -9.39 -4.53 1.07
CA GLN A 39 -8.37 -3.99 0.15
C GLN A 39 -7.50 -2.93 0.79
N ILE A 40 -7.95 -2.39 1.90
CA ILE A 40 -7.22 -1.41 2.71
C ILE A 40 -7.03 -1.93 4.13
N ILE A 41 -6.28 -1.19 4.91
CA ILE A 41 -6.01 -1.50 6.32
C ILE A 41 -7.33 -1.57 7.10
N PRO A 42 -7.61 -2.66 7.84
CA PRO A 42 -8.88 -2.84 8.55
C PRO A 42 -9.23 -1.70 9.51
N GLY A 43 -8.23 -1.14 10.18
CA GLY A 43 -8.43 0.00 11.07
C GLY A 43 -8.91 1.24 10.31
N LEU A 44 -8.39 1.46 9.11
CA LEU A 44 -8.81 2.55 8.24
C LEU A 44 -10.20 2.32 7.68
N GLU A 45 -10.50 1.10 7.24
CA GLU A 45 -11.81 0.72 6.72
C GLU A 45 -12.92 0.96 7.76
N ASN A 46 -12.69 0.55 9.00
CA ASN A 46 -13.62 0.80 10.09
C ASN A 46 -13.78 2.29 10.40
N GLY A 47 -12.70 3.07 10.29
CA GLY A 47 -12.75 4.51 10.50
C GLY A 47 -13.61 5.23 9.47
N ILE A 48 -13.46 4.89 8.20
CA ILE A 48 -14.20 5.52 7.11
C ILE A 48 -15.65 5.03 6.99
N ALA A 49 -15.98 3.87 7.56
CA ALA A 49 -17.33 3.29 7.51
C ALA A 49 -18.42 4.24 8.03
N HIS A 50 -18.06 5.11 8.95
CA HIS A 50 -18.96 6.06 9.59
C HIS A 50 -18.92 7.47 8.99
N MET A 51 -18.07 7.69 7.99
CA MET A 51 -17.89 8.98 7.35
C MET A 51 -18.83 9.14 6.16
N SER A 52 -19.11 10.39 5.83
CA SER A 52 -19.96 10.76 4.69
C SER A 52 -19.14 11.28 3.52
N ILE A 53 -19.73 11.28 2.32
CA ILE A 53 -19.11 11.85 1.14
C ILE A 53 -18.73 13.32 1.38
N GLY A 54 -17.50 13.67 1.10
CA GLY A 54 -16.94 15.00 1.32
C GLY A 54 -16.50 15.26 2.76
N GLU A 55 -16.62 14.27 3.63
CA GLU A 55 -16.16 14.38 5.02
C GLU A 55 -14.67 14.09 5.11
N LYS A 56 -14.00 14.87 5.95
CA LYS A 56 -12.60 14.67 6.29
C LYS A 56 -12.52 14.22 7.75
N GLY A 57 -11.82 13.17 8.01
CA GLY A 57 -11.61 12.65 9.36
C GLY A 57 -10.21 12.12 9.57
N ASP A 58 -9.79 12.15 10.82
CA ASP A 58 -8.54 11.59 11.24
C ASP A 58 -8.80 10.23 11.89
N VAL A 59 -8.17 9.19 11.36
CA VAL A 59 -8.28 7.83 11.88
C VAL A 59 -6.93 7.42 12.44
N LEU A 60 -6.87 7.21 13.75
CA LEU A 60 -5.69 6.66 14.39
C LEU A 60 -5.69 5.13 14.22
N VAL A 61 -4.74 4.62 13.48
CA VAL A 61 -4.56 3.19 13.27
C VAL A 61 -3.33 2.74 14.04
N LYS A 62 -3.55 1.81 14.97
CA LYS A 62 -2.45 1.22 15.72
C LYS A 62 -1.57 0.34 14.83
N ALA A 63 -0.33 0.16 15.22
CA ALA A 63 0.63 -0.66 14.49
C ALA A 63 0.09 -2.05 14.14
N ALA A 64 -0.57 -2.72 15.07
CA ALA A 64 -1.14 -4.05 14.85
C ALA A 64 -2.22 -4.09 13.75
N ASP A 65 -2.99 -3.00 13.60
CA ASP A 65 -4.05 -2.88 12.59
C ASP A 65 -3.56 -2.20 11.30
N ALA A 66 -2.34 -1.69 11.29
CA ALA A 66 -1.70 -1.06 10.12
C ALA A 66 -0.73 -2.05 9.45
N TYR A 67 0.56 -1.87 9.67
CA TYR A 67 1.62 -2.69 9.07
C TYR A 67 2.10 -3.83 9.96
N GLY A 68 1.43 -4.05 11.07
CA GLY A 68 1.77 -5.07 12.07
C GLY A 68 2.69 -4.54 13.18
N ASP A 69 2.77 -5.31 14.25
CA ASP A 69 3.67 -5.01 15.34
C ASP A 69 5.13 -5.24 14.93
N TYR A 70 6.01 -4.47 15.54
CA TYR A 70 7.45 -4.68 15.38
C TYR A 70 7.85 -6.01 16.02
N ASN A 71 8.45 -6.89 15.23
CA ASN A 71 8.94 -8.18 15.69
C ASN A 71 10.46 -8.15 15.80
N GLU A 72 10.97 -8.22 17.03
CA GLU A 72 12.41 -8.27 17.26
C GLU A 72 13.06 -9.56 16.72
N ASP A 73 12.29 -10.63 16.63
CA ASP A 73 12.76 -11.92 16.09
C ASP A 73 12.93 -11.91 14.56
N ALA A 74 12.38 -10.90 13.89
CA ALA A 74 12.54 -10.72 12.45
C ALA A 74 13.89 -10.09 12.05
N GLN A 75 14.79 -9.91 13.00
CA GLN A 75 16.16 -9.48 12.71
C GLN A 75 17.03 -10.69 12.40
N GLN A 76 17.83 -10.57 11.36
CA GLN A 76 18.82 -11.58 10.98
C GLN A 76 20.20 -10.98 10.90
N GLU A 77 21.17 -11.72 11.40
CA GLU A 77 22.58 -11.42 11.25
C GLU A 77 23.11 -12.16 10.03
N LEU A 78 23.52 -11.42 9.01
CA LEU A 78 24.08 -11.96 7.77
C LEU A 78 25.54 -11.55 7.60
N PRO A 79 26.37 -12.42 7.02
CA PRO A 79 27.76 -12.07 6.79
C PRO A 79 27.88 -10.93 5.77
N ARG A 80 28.75 -9.99 6.05
CA ARG A 80 29.03 -8.83 5.20
C ARG A 80 29.45 -9.22 3.78
N GLU A 81 29.97 -10.41 3.61
CA GLU A 81 30.39 -10.93 2.30
C GLU A 81 29.22 -11.04 1.31
N GLN A 82 27.99 -11.26 1.79
CA GLN A 82 26.79 -11.31 0.94
C GLN A 82 26.44 -9.93 0.35
N PHE A 83 26.96 -8.88 0.95
CA PHE A 83 26.74 -7.49 0.52
C PHE A 83 28.01 -6.88 -0.09
N ALA A 84 28.96 -7.72 -0.48
CA ALA A 84 30.21 -7.27 -1.13
C ALA A 84 29.89 -6.44 -2.38
N GLY A 85 30.45 -5.24 -2.45
CA GLY A 85 30.20 -4.31 -3.54
C GLY A 85 29.05 -3.32 -3.30
N ILE A 86 28.41 -3.37 -2.15
CA ILE A 86 27.39 -2.41 -1.73
C ILE A 86 27.92 -1.62 -0.54
N ASP A 87 27.89 -0.30 -0.65
CA ASP A 87 28.21 0.58 0.48
C ASP A 87 27.05 0.55 1.47
N LEU A 88 27.20 -0.22 2.53
CA LEU A 88 26.19 -0.36 3.55
C LEU A 88 26.27 0.80 4.56
N ASN A 89 25.12 1.35 4.89
CA ASN A 89 24.97 2.35 5.94
C ASN A 89 23.84 1.96 6.88
N VAL A 90 24.01 2.27 8.15
CA VAL A 90 22.96 2.06 9.15
C VAL A 90 21.74 2.90 8.79
N GLY A 91 20.57 2.25 8.76
CA GLY A 91 19.32 2.87 8.34
C GLY A 91 19.04 2.81 6.84
N MET A 92 19.94 2.22 6.06
CA MET A 92 19.73 2.02 4.62
C MET A 92 18.70 0.94 4.37
N THR A 93 17.83 1.17 3.40
CA THR A 93 16.87 0.18 2.94
C THR A 93 17.45 -0.61 1.76
N LEU A 94 17.41 -1.92 1.89
CA LEU A 94 17.84 -2.86 0.85
C LEU A 94 16.65 -3.67 0.35
N TYR A 95 16.76 -4.15 -0.88
CA TYR A 95 15.80 -5.08 -1.46
C TYR A 95 16.49 -6.43 -1.63
N GLY A 96 15.98 -7.42 -0.92
CA GLY A 96 16.46 -8.80 -0.98
C GLY A 96 15.42 -9.74 -1.55
N GLN A 97 15.83 -10.97 -1.87
CA GLN A 97 14.89 -12.03 -2.18
C GLN A 97 14.57 -12.81 -0.91
N GLY A 98 13.27 -12.93 -0.60
CA GLY A 98 12.80 -13.80 0.44
C GLY A 98 12.86 -15.28 0.01
N GLU A 99 12.66 -16.17 0.97
CA GLU A 99 12.63 -17.62 0.72
C GLU A 99 11.55 -18.03 -0.29
N ASP A 100 10.48 -17.24 -0.38
CA ASP A 100 9.38 -17.46 -1.33
C ASP A 100 9.68 -16.93 -2.76
N GLY A 101 10.87 -16.41 -2.99
CA GLY A 101 11.27 -15.81 -4.27
C GLY A 101 10.73 -14.41 -4.53
N GLY A 102 9.98 -13.86 -3.57
CA GLY A 102 9.50 -12.48 -3.62
C GLY A 102 10.57 -11.47 -3.22
N THR A 103 10.45 -10.25 -3.70
CA THR A 103 11.29 -9.15 -3.24
C THR A 103 10.83 -8.68 -1.88
N VAL A 104 11.71 -8.74 -0.90
CA VAL A 104 11.48 -8.21 0.45
C VAL A 104 12.29 -6.95 0.66
N GLN A 105 11.66 -5.97 1.22
CA GLN A 105 12.33 -4.76 1.67
C GLN A 105 12.86 -4.97 3.07
N VAL A 106 14.13 -4.70 3.27
CA VAL A 106 14.81 -4.86 4.55
C VAL A 106 15.58 -3.60 4.90
N THR A 107 15.72 -3.34 6.18
CA THR A 107 16.46 -2.17 6.66
C THR A 107 17.71 -2.62 7.41
N VAL A 108 18.84 -1.99 7.13
CA VAL A 108 20.09 -2.22 7.84
C VAL A 108 19.99 -1.56 9.22
N LYS A 109 19.96 -2.36 10.27
CA LYS A 109 19.87 -1.87 11.65
C LYS A 109 21.24 -1.55 12.22
N ASP A 110 22.21 -2.41 12.01
CA ASP A 110 23.57 -2.24 12.50
C ASP A 110 24.57 -2.94 11.57
N ILE A 111 25.78 -2.44 11.54
CA ILE A 111 26.89 -2.99 10.75
C ILE A 111 28.03 -3.31 11.69
N LYS A 112 28.33 -4.60 11.81
CA LYS A 112 29.51 -5.10 12.51
C LYS A 112 30.67 -5.31 11.54
N ASP A 113 31.86 -5.61 12.05
CA ASP A 113 33.05 -5.79 11.22
C ASP A 113 32.90 -6.91 10.16
N ASP A 114 32.29 -8.02 10.57
CA ASP A 114 32.13 -9.22 9.71
C ASP A 114 30.66 -9.51 9.36
N ASN A 115 29.71 -8.93 10.10
CA ASN A 115 28.30 -9.22 9.99
C ASN A 115 27.46 -7.94 9.91
N VAL A 116 26.30 -8.07 9.28
CA VAL A 116 25.31 -7.00 9.17
C VAL A 116 24.01 -7.47 9.80
N ILE A 117 23.46 -6.67 10.68
CA ILE A 117 22.14 -6.94 11.27
C ILE A 117 21.09 -6.31 10.38
N ILE A 118 20.25 -7.15 9.82
CA ILE A 118 19.16 -6.76 8.94
C ILE A 118 17.84 -6.93 9.65
N ASP A 119 17.01 -5.93 9.51
CA ASP A 119 15.65 -5.91 10.03
C ASP A 119 14.66 -6.18 8.88
N PHE A 120 13.96 -7.31 8.98
CA PHE A 120 12.94 -7.72 8.02
C PHE A 120 11.56 -7.10 8.32
N ASN A 121 11.44 -6.34 9.39
CA ASN A 121 10.21 -5.62 9.68
C ASN A 121 9.96 -4.52 8.64
N HIS A 122 8.68 -4.25 8.40
CA HIS A 122 8.31 -3.09 7.62
C HIS A 122 8.83 -1.81 8.29
N PRO A 123 9.32 -0.81 7.54
CA PRO A 123 9.83 0.45 8.11
C PRO A 123 8.83 1.17 9.02
N LEU A 124 7.55 0.95 8.79
CA LEU A 124 6.45 1.52 9.57
C LEU A 124 5.86 0.57 10.61
N ALA A 125 6.40 -0.66 10.73
CA ALA A 125 5.96 -1.62 11.73
C ALA A 125 6.24 -1.12 13.15
N GLY A 126 5.33 -1.40 14.06
CA GLY A 126 5.44 -0.97 15.46
C GLY A 126 5.18 0.51 15.69
N LYS A 127 4.71 1.23 14.67
CA LYS A 127 4.36 2.65 14.77
C LYS A 127 2.87 2.86 14.60
N ASP A 128 2.31 3.66 15.49
CA ASP A 128 0.93 4.11 15.33
C ASP A 128 0.87 5.19 14.26
N LEU A 129 0.03 4.97 13.27
CA LEU A 129 -0.11 5.87 12.14
C LEU A 129 -1.43 6.63 12.22
N MET A 130 -1.35 7.91 11.95
CA MET A 130 -2.53 8.74 11.81
C MET A 130 -2.86 8.91 10.33
N PHE A 131 -4.03 8.43 9.95
CA PHE A 131 -4.57 8.60 8.62
C PHE A 131 -5.57 9.75 8.62
N THR A 132 -5.24 10.79 7.92
CA THR A 132 -6.22 11.83 7.59
C THR A 132 -6.85 11.46 6.26
N VAL A 133 -8.14 11.14 6.28
CA VAL A 133 -8.86 10.66 5.11
C VAL A 133 -9.93 11.65 4.71
N THR A 134 -10.06 11.88 3.42
CA THR A 134 -11.15 12.65 2.83
C THR A 134 -11.90 11.78 1.84
N ILE A 135 -13.19 11.59 2.02
CA ILE A 135 -14.01 10.82 1.10
C ILE A 135 -14.42 11.72 -0.07
N ASN A 136 -13.90 11.44 -1.24
CA ASN A 136 -14.20 12.19 -2.45
C ASN A 136 -15.52 11.75 -3.08
N ASN A 137 -15.72 10.44 -3.17
CA ASN A 137 -16.90 9.87 -3.79
C ASN A 137 -17.21 8.47 -3.24
N VAL A 138 -18.47 8.12 -3.27
CA VAL A 138 -18.97 6.78 -2.95
C VAL A 138 -20.02 6.42 -3.99
N ARG A 139 -19.88 5.26 -4.63
CA ARG A 139 -20.85 4.74 -5.59
C ARG A 139 -21.04 3.24 -5.42
N ASP A 140 -22.15 2.74 -5.88
CA ASP A 140 -22.37 1.30 -5.87
C ASP A 140 -21.46 0.63 -6.90
N ALA A 141 -20.92 -0.54 -6.54
CA ALA A 141 -20.15 -1.34 -7.47
C ALA A 141 -21.04 -1.94 -8.55
N SER A 142 -20.54 -1.99 -9.78
CA SER A 142 -21.20 -2.75 -10.83
C SER A 142 -21.12 -4.26 -10.55
N VAL A 143 -21.94 -5.04 -11.23
CA VAL A 143 -21.94 -6.51 -11.07
C VAL A 143 -20.56 -7.08 -11.36
N GLU A 144 -19.89 -6.58 -12.39
CA GLU A 144 -18.54 -7.00 -12.77
C GLU A 144 -17.49 -6.63 -11.73
N GLU A 145 -17.58 -5.45 -11.17
CA GLU A 145 -16.71 -4.99 -10.10
C GLU A 145 -16.92 -5.78 -8.80
N ALA A 146 -18.17 -6.05 -8.46
CA ALA A 146 -18.51 -6.86 -7.29
C ALA A 146 -18.01 -8.31 -7.41
N MET A 147 -18.02 -8.87 -8.61
CA MET A 147 -17.50 -10.20 -8.88
C MET A 147 -15.99 -10.26 -8.92
N SER A 148 -15.34 -9.28 -9.53
CA SER A 148 -13.88 -9.20 -9.64
C SER A 148 -13.22 -8.65 -8.38
N GLY A 149 -13.95 -7.88 -7.59
CA GLY A 149 -13.41 -7.17 -6.43
C GLY A 149 -12.48 -5.99 -6.78
N ILE A 150 -12.43 -5.61 -8.05
CA ILE A 150 -11.55 -4.56 -8.55
C ILE A 150 -12.40 -3.43 -9.13
N PRO A 151 -12.27 -2.19 -8.63
CA PRO A 151 -12.91 -1.04 -9.22
C PRO A 151 -12.51 -0.85 -10.69
N ALA A 152 -13.43 -0.37 -11.50
CA ALA A 152 -13.17 -0.15 -12.92
C ALA A 152 -12.02 0.85 -13.16
N GLU A 153 -11.85 1.80 -12.25
CA GLU A 153 -10.78 2.80 -12.29
C GLU A 153 -9.39 2.18 -12.10
N ASN A 154 -9.32 1.05 -11.39
CA ASN A 154 -8.08 0.32 -11.14
C ASN A 154 -7.80 -0.77 -12.18
N LYS A 155 -8.75 -1.05 -13.07
CA LYS A 155 -8.46 -1.85 -14.25
C LYS A 155 -7.53 -1.01 -15.13
N MET A 156 -6.28 -1.42 -15.21
CA MET A 156 -5.42 -0.91 -16.26
C MET A 156 -6.15 -1.15 -17.58
N GLU A 157 -6.48 -0.08 -18.26
CA GLU A 157 -6.86 -0.20 -19.66
C GLU A 157 -5.64 -0.82 -20.35
N GLU A 158 -5.68 -2.13 -20.54
CA GLU A 158 -4.98 -2.66 -21.68
C GLU A 158 -5.64 -1.99 -22.87
N SER A 159 -5.04 -0.87 -23.27
CA SER A 159 -5.37 -0.28 -24.55
C SER A 159 -5.03 -1.31 -25.59
N GLY A 160 -5.99 -2.17 -25.84
CA GLY A 160 -5.95 -3.06 -26.98
C GLY A 160 -5.82 -2.19 -28.22
N CYS A 161 -4.64 -2.17 -28.77
CA CYS A 161 -4.33 -1.55 -30.06
C CYS A 161 -5.05 -2.25 -31.20
N CYS A 162 -6.25 -2.72 -31.06
CA CYS A 162 -7.00 -3.30 -32.17
C CYS A 162 -8.46 -3.06 -31.93
N GLY A 163 -8.89 -1.87 -32.30
CA GLY A 163 -10.30 -1.62 -32.57
C GLY A 163 -10.76 -2.55 -33.68
N SER A 164 -11.61 -3.47 -33.31
CA SER A 164 -12.33 -4.31 -34.25
C SER A 164 -13.15 -3.45 -35.21
N GLY A 165 -12.95 -3.64 -36.48
CA GLY A 165 -13.88 -3.21 -37.46
C GLY A 165 -13.40 -2.09 -38.38
N GLY A 166 -12.63 -2.43 -39.31
CA GLY A 166 -12.34 -1.62 -40.47
C GLY A 166 -11.56 -2.46 -41.47
N ASN A 167 -12.02 -2.49 -42.65
CA ASN A 167 -11.46 -3.22 -43.81
C ASN A 167 -10.06 -2.72 -44.20
N HIS A 168 -9.38 -2.01 -43.33
CA HIS A 168 -8.04 -1.51 -43.61
C HIS A 168 -7.13 -2.02 -42.50
N GLY A 169 -6.23 -2.92 -42.86
CA GLY A 169 -5.25 -3.46 -41.97
C GLY A 169 -4.49 -2.37 -41.24
N CYS A 170 -4.73 -2.24 -39.97
CA CYS A 170 -3.80 -1.53 -39.10
C CYS A 170 -2.59 -2.44 -38.93
N GLY A 171 -1.59 -2.21 -39.73
CA GLY A 171 -0.27 -2.79 -39.49
C GLY A 171 0.29 -2.21 -38.20
N CYS A 172 0.26 -3.00 -37.17
CA CYS A 172 1.11 -2.73 -36.01
C CYS A 172 2.55 -3.11 -36.40
N HIS A 173 3.37 -2.15 -36.62
CA HIS A 173 4.80 -2.32 -36.80
C HIS A 173 5.55 -2.03 -35.54
#